data_e57b62ca39b09c03ed3da6eb91db631f
#
_entry.id   e57b62ca39b09c03ed3da6eb91db631f
#
_cell.length_a   1.000
_cell.length_b   1.000
_cell.length_c   1.000
_cell.angle_alpha   90.00
_cell.angle_beta   90.00
_cell.angle_gamma   90.00
#
_symmetry.space_group_name_H-M   'P 1'
#
loop_
_entity.id
_entity.type
_entity.pdbx_description
1 polymer ?
#
loop_
_entity_poly.entity_id
_entity_poly.type
_entity_poly.pdbx_seq_one_letter_code
_entity_poly.pdbx_strand_id
1 'polypeptide(L)'
;MGKRATLLILLMAMTFGVRAITVTDTLFNRSAHELDFAFGADVSFVPQMEGWGTKWLDKDGRQKDILQILKEQGINSVRLRVWTVGSGASSKAEVVGMCKRAKAKGMSVMIDFHYSDTWADPGKQTIPSAWTDHSVDALAQHVYDHTKDVLSAIKAAGVVPKWVQVGNETKRGMLYPVGQTNQGGSVAFAKFVQAGYDAVKEVDSTMQVIVHLPDGHDNSLYRSIFDGLKKNGAKWDIIGLSAYPRWSHLDGSTMITKVMANINDLKSRYKTPCMVVETGHYPKEAVVGNQYLVGVMDRMIKNGDLGCFYWEPESMGGYDMGAWDEATKRPTVMMDAFLGVKHTEVSWMMKVRMLSPTAGLSVDEGEVELQTRVQHQRKNRIQSVEFHLDKKKAGTFKAEDMSAIGSTVTIPFVLEDVPLGVHTAWAKATDTSKNTQVSDTVTFFVGRSALLDEGIVENGEQKGGIERWGMAVTEAGAYRLVFQYGSPALRGGELRLNGDSISKILFQKNADAHQSFDIVIPEPGSHLLELVATSTTGLPLISSLRVFPLEGQALPTAADVTGVGSRFGEDEDVMMDVYTLGGVLVRQAPLSQLGISLGRRSSAVVVLPNWVGGTPYIVRKHRLK
;
A
#
# COMPACT_ATOMS: atom_id res chain seq x y z
N MET A 1 20.97 -36.76 0.65
CA MET A 1 21.29 -35.94 -0.54
C MET A 1 19.96 -35.39 -1.08
N GLY A 2 19.53 -34.23 -0.60
CA GLY A 2 18.29 -33.55 -1.01
C GLY A 2 18.60 -32.35 -1.89
N LYS A 3 18.16 -32.39 -3.13
CA LYS A 3 18.30 -31.28 -4.08
C LYS A 3 17.34 -30.17 -3.66
N ARG A 4 17.87 -29.01 -3.29
CA ARG A 4 17.11 -27.77 -3.15
C ARG A 4 16.74 -27.28 -4.54
N ALA A 5 15.45 -27.22 -4.85
CA ALA A 5 14.93 -26.57 -6.05
C ALA A 5 14.92 -25.06 -5.77
N THR A 6 15.75 -24.33 -6.48
CA THR A 6 15.74 -22.87 -6.49
C THR A 6 14.58 -22.42 -7.40
N LEU A 7 13.53 -21.89 -6.80
CA LEU A 7 12.40 -21.31 -7.52
C LEU A 7 12.81 -19.92 -7.99
N LEU A 8 13.06 -19.77 -9.29
CA LEU A 8 13.32 -18.48 -9.94
C LEU A 8 11.97 -17.79 -10.17
N ILE A 9 11.59 -16.86 -9.30
CA ILE A 9 10.42 -16.00 -9.51
C ILE A 9 10.86 -14.84 -10.39
N LEU A 10 10.43 -14.84 -11.64
CA LEU A 10 10.54 -13.73 -12.57
C LEU A 10 9.46 -12.70 -12.18
N LEU A 11 9.83 -11.66 -11.42
CA LEU A 11 8.92 -10.53 -11.15
C LEU A 11 8.97 -9.56 -12.33
N MET A 12 7.83 -9.37 -13.01
CA MET A 12 7.61 -8.23 -13.90
C MET A 12 7.58 -6.95 -13.06
N ALA A 13 8.52 -6.05 -13.32
CA ALA A 13 8.56 -4.71 -12.73
C ALA A 13 7.59 -3.81 -13.47
N MET A 14 6.48 -3.43 -12.83
CA MET A 14 5.64 -2.32 -13.30
C MET A 14 6.24 -0.99 -12.83
N THR A 15 6.34 -0.04 -13.73
CA THR A 15 7.13 1.19 -13.58
C THR A 15 6.29 2.40 -13.30
N PHE A 16 6.46 2.95 -12.11
CA PHE A 16 6.30 4.38 -11.88
C PHE A 16 7.67 4.93 -11.48
N GLY A 17 8.05 6.06 -12.09
CA GLY A 17 9.29 6.82 -12.00
C GLY A 17 10.16 6.70 -10.77
N VAL A 18 10.71 5.54 -10.51
CA VAL A 18 11.58 5.25 -9.38
C VAL A 18 12.91 4.75 -9.92
N ARG A 19 14.01 5.13 -9.28
CA ARG A 19 15.33 4.49 -9.42
C ARG A 19 15.14 2.98 -9.53
N ALA A 20 15.83 2.29 -10.41
CA ALA A 20 15.74 0.84 -10.53
C ALA A 20 16.06 0.21 -9.17
N ILE A 21 15.02 -0.13 -8.43
CA ILE A 21 15.13 -0.76 -7.12
C ILE A 21 14.92 -2.24 -7.38
N THR A 22 15.92 -3.04 -7.07
CA THR A 22 15.83 -4.49 -7.22
C THR A 22 15.51 -5.10 -5.86
N VAL A 23 14.51 -5.96 -5.81
CA VAL A 23 14.32 -6.86 -4.69
C VAL A 23 15.48 -7.82 -4.68
N THR A 24 16.32 -7.76 -3.65
CA THR A 24 17.50 -8.62 -3.56
C THR A 24 17.27 -9.84 -2.71
N ASP A 25 16.37 -9.75 -1.73
CA ASP A 25 16.14 -10.84 -0.80
C ASP A 25 14.83 -10.64 -0.02
N THR A 26 14.21 -11.73 0.40
CA THR A 26 13.16 -11.74 1.40
C THR A 26 13.71 -12.40 2.64
N LEU A 27 14.06 -11.61 3.65
CA LEU A 27 14.80 -12.07 4.83
C LEU A 27 13.93 -12.81 5.82
N PHE A 28 12.65 -12.49 5.89
CA PHE A 28 11.68 -13.24 6.67
C PHE A 28 10.38 -13.39 5.89
N ASN A 29 9.87 -14.61 5.83
CA ASN A 29 8.63 -14.94 5.12
C ASN A 29 7.46 -14.92 6.10
N ARG A 30 6.52 -14.00 5.87
CA ARG A 30 5.34 -13.84 6.73
C ARG A 30 4.36 -15.00 6.68
N SER A 31 4.30 -15.75 5.59
CA SER A 31 3.41 -16.94 5.49
C SER A 31 3.77 -18.06 6.46
N ALA A 32 4.99 -18.03 7.01
CA ALA A 32 5.45 -18.97 8.04
C ALA A 32 5.27 -18.41 9.47
N HIS A 33 4.66 -17.25 9.65
CA HIS A 33 4.79 -16.48 10.88
C HIS A 33 3.49 -16.20 11.57
N GLU A 34 3.23 -17.03 12.44
CA GLU A 34 2.79 -16.66 13.77
C GLU A 34 3.98 -16.14 14.60
N LEU A 35 4.77 -15.20 14.07
CA LEU A 35 5.82 -14.57 14.86
C LEU A 35 5.17 -13.68 15.90
N ASP A 36 5.41 -13.95 17.16
CA ASP A 36 5.08 -13.04 18.26
C ASP A 36 6.04 -11.81 18.26
N PHE A 37 6.22 -11.19 17.07
CA PHE A 37 7.03 -10.02 16.83
C PHE A 37 6.14 -8.84 16.42
N ALA A 38 6.28 -7.72 17.13
CA ALA A 38 5.56 -6.50 16.82
C ALA A 38 6.22 -5.76 15.65
N PHE A 39 5.59 -5.80 14.49
CA PHE A 39 5.86 -4.90 13.37
C PHE A 39 5.03 -3.66 13.58
N GLY A 40 5.62 -2.62 14.17
CA GLY A 40 4.88 -1.50 14.73
C GLY A 40 5.04 -0.19 13.98
N ALA A 41 4.03 0.69 14.13
CA ALA A 41 4.10 2.10 13.75
C ALA A 41 3.51 2.97 14.88
N ASP A 42 4.18 4.08 15.22
CA ASP A 42 3.53 5.16 15.94
C ASP A 42 2.65 5.92 14.96
N VAL A 43 1.40 6.16 15.33
CA VAL A 43 0.39 6.80 14.50
C VAL A 43 -0.35 7.90 15.26
N SER A 44 0.33 8.51 16.21
CA SER A 44 -0.25 9.50 17.11
C SER A 44 -0.65 10.79 16.40
N PHE A 45 -0.03 11.12 15.25
CA PHE A 45 -0.39 12.28 14.44
C PHE A 45 -1.59 12.05 13.52
N VAL A 46 -2.00 10.83 13.30
CA VAL A 46 -3.09 10.51 12.34
C VAL A 46 -4.34 11.34 12.56
N PRO A 47 -4.92 11.48 13.80
CA PRO A 47 -6.13 12.28 13.97
C PRO A 47 -5.96 13.75 13.58
N GLN A 48 -4.79 14.34 13.87
CA GLN A 48 -4.50 15.73 13.50
C GLN A 48 -4.36 15.89 12.00
N MET A 49 -3.63 14.99 11.34
CA MET A 49 -3.45 15.00 9.89
C MET A 49 -4.79 14.81 9.15
N GLU A 50 -5.64 13.94 9.66
CA GLU A 50 -7.01 13.77 9.14
C GLU A 50 -7.83 15.06 9.32
N GLY A 51 -7.70 15.71 10.47
CA GLY A 51 -8.30 17.02 10.73
C GLY A 51 -7.84 18.11 9.77
N TRP A 52 -6.61 18.05 9.27
CA TRP A 52 -6.08 18.94 8.22
C TRP A 52 -6.46 18.51 6.81
N GLY A 53 -7.23 17.42 6.65
CA GLY A 53 -7.67 16.92 5.36
C GLY A 53 -6.63 16.08 4.62
N THR A 54 -5.58 15.61 5.31
CA THR A 54 -4.56 14.74 4.70
C THR A 54 -5.19 13.47 4.16
N LYS A 55 -4.77 13.09 2.96
CA LYS A 55 -5.18 11.85 2.29
C LYS A 55 -3.95 11.00 2.03
N TRP A 56 -4.06 9.71 2.33
CA TRP A 56 -3.02 8.73 2.06
C TRP A 56 -3.44 7.83 0.92
N LEU A 57 -2.51 7.53 0.05
CA LEU A 57 -2.68 6.55 -1.02
C LEU A 57 -1.87 5.30 -0.70
N ASP A 58 -2.40 4.14 -1.06
CA ASP A 58 -1.63 2.89 -1.05
C ASP A 58 -0.57 2.89 -2.18
N LYS A 59 0.16 1.79 -2.33
CA LYS A 59 1.19 1.65 -3.38
C LYS A 59 0.62 1.80 -4.79
N ASP A 60 -0.63 1.40 -4.99
CA ASP A 60 -1.30 1.45 -6.29
C ASP A 60 -1.91 2.83 -6.58
N GLY A 61 -1.91 3.73 -5.59
CA GLY A 61 -2.46 5.07 -5.71
C GLY A 61 -3.94 5.17 -5.33
N ARG A 62 -4.49 4.16 -4.66
CA ARG A 62 -5.87 4.17 -4.17
C ARG A 62 -5.91 4.83 -2.80
N GLN A 63 -6.86 5.75 -2.58
CA GLN A 63 -7.08 6.34 -1.26
C GLN A 63 -7.72 5.30 -0.34
N LYS A 64 -7.10 5.08 0.83
CA LYS A 64 -7.59 4.19 1.87
C LYS A 64 -7.42 4.80 3.27
N ASP A 65 -8.08 4.19 4.25
CA ASP A 65 -7.77 4.43 5.67
C ASP A 65 -6.30 4.10 5.96
N ILE A 66 -5.59 5.00 6.64
CA ILE A 66 -4.15 4.85 6.86
C ILE A 66 -3.80 3.58 7.66
N LEU A 67 -4.60 3.20 8.65
CA LEU A 67 -4.35 1.95 9.40
C LEU A 67 -4.55 0.72 8.51
N GLN A 68 -5.43 0.80 7.51
CA GLN A 68 -5.59 -0.24 6.51
C GLN A 68 -4.34 -0.35 5.63
N ILE A 69 -3.83 0.78 5.14
CA ILE A 69 -2.60 0.80 4.33
C ILE A 69 -1.42 0.25 5.14
N LEU A 70 -1.25 0.68 6.39
CA LEU A 70 -0.20 0.19 7.28
C LEU A 70 -0.29 -1.32 7.48
N LYS A 71 -1.50 -1.84 7.68
CA LYS A 71 -1.73 -3.30 7.80
C LYS A 71 -1.31 -4.05 6.53
N GLU A 72 -1.68 -3.54 5.35
CA GLU A 72 -1.28 -4.10 4.06
C GLU A 72 0.24 -4.04 3.84
N GLN A 73 0.90 -3.01 4.39
CA GLN A 73 2.36 -2.90 4.43
C GLN A 73 3.03 -3.78 5.50
N GLY A 74 2.24 -4.52 6.24
CA GLY A 74 2.77 -5.48 7.21
C GLY A 74 2.81 -5.03 8.65
N ILE A 75 2.35 -3.86 8.98
CA ILE A 75 2.22 -3.41 10.36
C ILE A 75 1.11 -4.21 11.06
N ASN A 76 1.41 -4.73 12.25
CA ASN A 76 0.47 -5.50 13.08
C ASN A 76 0.22 -4.84 14.45
N SER A 77 0.93 -3.76 14.75
CA SER A 77 0.87 -3.08 16.05
C SER A 77 0.95 -1.57 15.87
N VAL A 78 0.24 -0.82 16.71
CA VAL A 78 0.33 0.65 16.72
C VAL A 78 0.81 1.14 18.08
N ARG A 79 1.55 2.26 18.08
CA ARG A 79 1.94 3.02 19.27
C ARG A 79 1.19 4.34 19.28
N LEU A 80 0.67 4.74 20.44
CA LEU A 80 -0.18 5.91 20.62
C LEU A 80 0.29 6.71 21.84
N ARG A 81 0.70 7.95 21.60
CA ARG A 81 1.15 8.91 22.61
C ARG A 81 -0.03 9.44 23.42
N VAL A 82 0.17 9.62 24.70
CA VAL A 82 -0.78 10.24 25.64
C VAL A 82 -0.16 11.44 26.32
N TRP A 83 -0.84 12.59 26.25
CA TRP A 83 -0.56 13.79 27.02
C TRP A 83 -1.54 13.94 28.18
N THR A 84 -1.20 14.82 29.15
CA THR A 84 -2.04 15.09 30.31
C THR A 84 -3.14 16.13 30.06
N VAL A 85 -3.40 16.44 28.79
CA VAL A 85 -4.41 17.43 28.37
C VAL A 85 -5.83 16.85 28.44
N GLY A 86 -6.79 17.71 28.75
CA GLY A 86 -8.21 17.31 28.86
C GLY A 86 -8.89 17.05 27.50
N SER A 87 -8.40 17.66 26.42
CA SER A 87 -8.97 17.54 25.07
C SER A 87 -7.94 17.86 23.99
N GLY A 88 -8.29 17.57 22.74
CA GLY A 88 -7.43 17.79 21.58
C GLY A 88 -6.44 16.65 21.38
N ALA A 89 -5.33 16.98 20.72
CA ALA A 89 -4.32 16.04 20.31
C ALA A 89 -3.73 15.24 21.48
N SER A 90 -3.59 13.94 21.27
CA SER A 90 -3.05 13.00 22.26
C SER A 90 -3.77 13.01 23.63
N SER A 91 -4.99 13.55 23.67
CA SER A 91 -5.85 13.46 24.86
C SER A 91 -6.35 12.03 25.08
N LYS A 92 -6.78 11.72 26.30
CA LYS A 92 -7.40 10.43 26.63
C LYS A 92 -8.52 10.06 25.63
N ALA A 93 -9.40 11.00 25.28
CA ALA A 93 -10.54 10.73 24.40
C ALA A 93 -10.07 10.36 22.96
N GLU A 94 -9.10 11.09 22.43
CA GLU A 94 -8.53 10.80 21.10
C GLU A 94 -7.83 9.44 21.08
N VAL A 95 -7.01 9.15 22.09
CA VAL A 95 -6.29 7.87 22.20
C VAL A 95 -7.24 6.69 22.34
N VAL A 96 -8.31 6.81 23.13
CA VAL A 96 -9.37 5.78 23.22
C VAL A 96 -10.01 5.53 21.84
N GLY A 97 -10.27 6.60 21.08
CA GLY A 97 -10.76 6.51 19.70
C GLY A 97 -9.82 5.73 18.78
N MET A 98 -8.54 6.06 18.83
CA MET A 98 -7.50 5.37 18.04
C MET A 98 -7.30 3.92 18.47
N CYS A 99 -7.37 3.60 19.77
CA CYS A 99 -7.33 2.23 20.27
C CYS A 99 -8.47 1.36 19.68
N LYS A 100 -9.69 1.89 19.67
CA LYS A 100 -10.85 1.20 19.04
C LYS A 100 -10.64 0.98 17.54
N ARG A 101 -10.10 1.98 16.85
CA ARG A 101 -9.81 1.92 15.43
C ARG A 101 -8.73 0.88 15.12
N ALA A 102 -7.65 0.83 15.90
CA ALA A 102 -6.60 -0.19 15.79
C ALA A 102 -7.14 -1.61 16.04
N LYS A 103 -7.93 -1.78 17.10
CA LYS A 103 -8.60 -3.06 17.40
C LYS A 103 -9.48 -3.54 16.25
N ALA A 104 -10.26 -2.64 15.63
CA ALA A 104 -11.12 -2.98 14.49
C ALA A 104 -10.31 -3.48 13.28
N LYS A 105 -9.03 -3.12 13.17
CA LYS A 105 -8.09 -3.64 12.17
C LYS A 105 -7.32 -4.88 12.64
N GLY A 106 -7.57 -5.36 13.86
CA GLY A 106 -6.84 -6.50 14.44
C GLY A 106 -5.39 -6.20 14.78
N MET A 107 -5.06 -4.93 15.07
CA MET A 107 -3.72 -4.51 15.48
C MET A 107 -3.59 -4.50 16.99
N SER A 108 -2.43 -4.89 17.51
CA SER A 108 -2.06 -4.71 18.91
C SER A 108 -1.78 -3.23 19.21
N VAL A 109 -1.93 -2.85 20.47
CA VAL A 109 -1.77 -1.45 20.90
C VAL A 109 -0.65 -1.33 21.94
N MET A 110 0.21 -0.35 21.74
CA MET A 110 1.13 0.20 22.73
C MET A 110 0.67 1.60 23.12
N ILE A 111 0.60 1.89 24.41
CA ILE A 111 0.33 3.25 24.93
C ILE A 111 1.65 3.86 25.40
N ASP A 112 1.90 5.10 25.00
CA ASP A 112 3.09 5.86 25.36
C ASP A 112 2.74 7.09 26.20
N PHE A 113 2.94 7.01 27.50
CA PHE A 113 2.69 8.12 28.42
C PHE A 113 3.85 9.11 28.43
N HIS A 114 3.61 10.34 28.01
CA HIS A 114 4.58 11.43 28.09
C HIS A 114 4.62 12.10 29.49
N TYR A 115 3.58 11.97 30.30
CA TYR A 115 3.40 12.67 31.57
C TYR A 115 3.73 14.18 31.49
N SER A 116 3.22 14.80 30.45
CA SER A 116 3.39 16.22 30.13
C SER A 116 2.18 16.71 29.36
N ASP A 117 1.92 18.02 29.34
CA ASP A 117 0.86 18.63 28.54
C ASP A 117 1.26 18.75 27.05
N THR A 118 2.49 18.36 26.73
CA THR A 118 3.08 18.42 25.39
C THR A 118 4.17 17.36 25.25
N TRP A 119 4.99 17.47 24.23
CA TRP A 119 6.14 16.60 23.99
C TRP A 119 7.01 16.41 25.23
N ALA A 120 7.29 15.15 25.55
CA ALA A 120 8.36 14.75 26.46
C ALA A 120 9.46 14.06 25.62
N ASP A 121 10.67 14.59 25.71
CA ASP A 121 11.85 14.12 24.98
C ASP A 121 13.09 14.23 25.90
N PRO A 122 14.29 13.79 25.44
CA PRO A 122 15.50 13.81 26.28
C PRO A 122 15.87 15.18 26.86
N GLY A 123 15.45 16.26 26.22
CA GLY A 123 15.69 17.64 26.65
C GLY A 123 14.54 18.27 27.42
N LYS A 124 13.33 17.69 27.32
CA LYS A 124 12.11 18.31 27.84
C LYS A 124 11.19 17.26 28.47
N GLN A 125 11.09 17.32 29.80
CA GLN A 125 10.24 16.45 30.64
C GLN A 125 9.44 17.29 31.60
N THR A 126 8.65 18.24 31.07
CA THR A 126 7.97 19.27 31.86
C THR A 126 6.83 18.67 32.69
N ILE A 127 6.76 18.99 33.97
CA ILE A 127 5.63 18.63 34.82
C ILE A 127 4.35 19.24 34.25
N PRO A 128 3.24 18.47 34.16
CA PRO A 128 1.96 18.99 33.72
C PRO A 128 1.49 20.20 34.52
N SER A 129 0.92 21.18 33.86
CA SER A 129 0.50 22.44 34.50
C SER A 129 -0.57 22.25 35.59
N ALA A 130 -1.38 21.20 35.50
CA ALA A 130 -2.39 20.86 36.50
C ALA A 130 -1.84 20.18 37.75
N TRP A 131 -0.58 19.71 37.74
CA TRP A 131 0.07 19.02 38.85
C TRP A 131 0.84 20.02 39.69
N THR A 132 0.14 20.74 40.58
CA THR A 132 0.67 21.91 41.30
C THR A 132 1.51 21.56 42.50
N ASP A 133 1.32 20.40 43.14
CA ASP A 133 2.20 19.90 44.21
C ASP A 133 3.35 19.10 43.56
N HIS A 134 4.54 19.67 43.64
CA HIS A 134 5.75 19.07 43.04
C HIS A 134 6.54 18.22 44.08
N SER A 135 5.94 17.83 45.20
CA SER A 135 6.55 16.82 46.06
C SER A 135 6.65 15.47 45.30
N VAL A 136 7.68 14.69 45.64
CA VAL A 136 7.88 13.37 44.96
C VAL A 136 6.67 12.46 45.14
N ASP A 137 6.04 12.53 46.30
CA ASP A 137 4.88 11.69 46.63
C ASP A 137 3.64 12.09 45.83
N ALA A 138 3.37 13.39 45.73
CA ALA A 138 2.26 13.90 44.93
C ALA A 138 2.46 13.62 43.45
N LEU A 139 3.65 13.84 42.90
CA LEU A 139 3.95 13.54 41.52
C LEU A 139 3.83 12.03 41.19
N ALA A 140 4.29 11.17 42.11
CA ALA A 140 4.11 9.72 41.95
C ALA A 140 2.62 9.35 41.97
N GLN A 141 1.82 9.95 42.82
CA GLN A 141 0.38 9.73 42.85
C GLN A 141 -0.28 10.21 41.54
N HIS A 142 0.11 11.37 41.04
CA HIS A 142 -0.39 11.87 39.73
C HIS A 142 -0.04 10.94 38.57
N VAL A 143 1.18 10.40 38.52
CA VAL A 143 1.58 9.38 37.51
C VAL A 143 0.67 8.17 37.61
N TYR A 144 0.46 7.66 38.83
CA TYR A 144 -0.41 6.51 39.06
C TYR A 144 -1.85 6.79 38.63
N ASP A 145 -2.45 7.90 39.08
CA ASP A 145 -3.85 8.24 38.82
C ASP A 145 -4.10 8.48 37.33
N HIS A 146 -3.22 9.23 36.66
CA HIS A 146 -3.33 9.49 35.23
C HIS A 146 -3.20 8.20 34.39
N THR A 147 -2.23 7.34 34.73
CA THR A 147 -2.04 6.05 34.04
C THR A 147 -3.28 5.17 34.21
N LYS A 148 -3.78 5.05 35.44
CA LYS A 148 -4.97 4.26 35.77
C LYS A 148 -6.22 4.79 35.06
N ASP A 149 -6.44 6.10 35.08
CA ASP A 149 -7.60 6.75 34.44
C ASP A 149 -7.64 6.48 32.92
N VAL A 150 -6.52 6.70 32.23
CA VAL A 150 -6.43 6.49 30.77
C VAL A 150 -6.61 5.01 30.43
N LEU A 151 -5.88 4.12 31.09
CA LEU A 151 -5.95 2.68 30.79
C LEU A 151 -7.32 2.08 31.13
N SER A 152 -7.97 2.55 32.21
CA SER A 152 -9.32 2.14 32.57
C SER A 152 -10.33 2.56 31.50
N ALA A 153 -10.19 3.77 30.93
CA ALA A 153 -11.05 4.24 29.84
C ALA A 153 -10.84 3.41 28.55
N ILE A 154 -9.58 3.06 28.22
CA ILE A 154 -9.27 2.19 27.08
C ILE A 154 -9.86 0.79 27.28
N LYS A 155 -9.69 0.22 28.49
CA LYS A 155 -10.26 -1.09 28.84
C LYS A 155 -11.79 -1.09 28.80
N ALA A 156 -12.43 -0.05 29.31
CA ALA A 156 -13.89 0.13 29.25
C ALA A 156 -14.39 0.26 27.80
N ALA A 157 -13.56 0.79 26.90
CA ALA A 157 -13.83 0.81 25.46
C ALA A 157 -13.59 -0.55 24.77
N GLY A 158 -13.29 -1.59 25.55
CA GLY A 158 -13.11 -2.96 25.08
C GLY A 158 -11.73 -3.25 24.50
N VAL A 159 -10.72 -2.42 24.73
CA VAL A 159 -9.34 -2.65 24.27
C VAL A 159 -8.45 -2.89 25.47
N VAL A 160 -7.57 -3.90 25.41
CA VAL A 160 -6.49 -4.11 26.39
C VAL A 160 -5.17 -3.90 25.64
N PRO A 161 -4.43 -2.80 25.91
CA PRO A 161 -3.11 -2.62 25.34
C PRO A 161 -2.18 -3.78 25.67
N LYS A 162 -1.37 -4.23 24.71
CA LYS A 162 -0.36 -5.26 24.99
C LYS A 162 0.81 -4.67 25.77
N TRP A 163 1.15 -3.42 25.48
CA TRP A 163 2.30 -2.72 26.05
C TRP A 163 1.93 -1.32 26.51
N VAL A 164 2.61 -0.85 27.57
CA VAL A 164 2.46 0.49 28.14
C VAL A 164 3.84 1.06 28.45
N GLN A 165 4.21 2.15 27.80
CA GLN A 165 5.40 2.93 28.16
C GLN A 165 5.09 3.86 29.31
N VAL A 166 5.88 3.76 30.36
CA VAL A 166 5.87 4.65 31.53
C VAL A 166 6.97 5.70 31.33
N GLY A 167 6.60 6.80 30.69
CA GLY A 167 7.51 7.85 30.25
C GLY A 167 8.11 7.61 28.86
N ASN A 168 8.39 8.69 28.14
CA ASN A 168 9.02 8.71 26.82
C ASN A 168 10.46 9.23 26.91
N GLU A 169 11.42 8.47 26.34
CA GLU A 169 12.86 8.83 26.21
C GLU A 169 13.50 9.38 27.48
N THR A 170 13.32 8.70 28.60
CA THR A 170 13.63 9.15 29.95
C THR A 170 15.11 9.02 30.36
N LYS A 171 16.07 9.33 29.46
CA LYS A 171 17.51 9.15 29.72
C LYS A 171 18.05 9.98 30.92
N ARG A 172 17.38 11.03 31.30
CA ARG A 172 17.69 11.84 32.49
C ARG A 172 16.55 11.84 33.49
N GLY A 173 15.68 10.82 33.44
CA GLY A 173 14.46 10.77 34.24
C GLY A 173 13.28 11.49 33.59
N MET A 174 12.22 11.77 34.34
CA MET A 174 11.02 12.48 33.91
C MET A 174 10.53 13.48 34.97
N LEU A 175 9.56 14.35 34.60
CA LEU A 175 8.97 15.35 35.51
C LEU A 175 10.05 16.29 36.11
N TYR A 176 10.76 17.00 35.19
CA TYR A 176 11.85 17.88 35.58
C TYR A 176 11.38 19.11 36.39
N PRO A 177 12.19 19.59 37.40
CA PRO A 177 13.50 19.06 37.77
C PRO A 177 13.45 17.90 38.78
N VAL A 178 12.29 17.57 39.36
CA VAL A 178 12.13 16.67 40.51
C VAL A 178 12.66 15.25 40.24
N GLY A 179 12.29 14.66 39.11
CA GLY A 179 12.76 13.32 38.72
C GLY A 179 14.00 13.34 37.83
N GLN A 180 14.71 14.46 37.70
CA GLN A 180 15.89 14.58 36.86
C GLN A 180 17.12 13.91 37.48
N THR A 181 17.60 12.81 36.89
CA THR A 181 18.61 11.92 37.50
C THR A 181 19.97 12.57 37.74
N ASN A 182 20.43 13.45 36.84
CA ASN A 182 21.70 14.18 36.97
C ASN A 182 21.69 15.30 38.02
N GLN A 183 20.53 15.54 38.65
CA GLN A 183 20.36 16.49 39.77
C GLN A 183 19.98 15.79 41.07
N GLY A 184 20.32 14.50 41.22
CA GLY A 184 20.00 13.72 42.39
C GLY A 184 18.59 13.11 42.44
N GLY A 185 17.76 13.30 41.39
CA GLY A 185 16.39 12.83 41.33
C GLY A 185 16.22 11.35 40.96
N SER A 186 17.26 10.50 40.99
CA SER A 186 17.17 9.11 40.59
C SER A 186 16.23 8.28 41.49
N VAL A 187 16.09 8.60 42.78
CA VAL A 187 15.11 7.98 43.68
C VAL A 187 13.69 8.39 43.27
N ALA A 188 13.47 9.67 42.99
CA ALA A 188 12.19 10.19 42.55
C ALA A 188 11.78 9.57 41.20
N PHE A 189 12.70 9.51 40.25
CA PHE A 189 12.45 8.88 38.97
C PHE A 189 12.05 7.40 39.12
N ALA A 190 12.75 6.64 39.93
CA ALA A 190 12.40 5.25 40.22
C ALA A 190 11.01 5.11 40.84
N LYS A 191 10.64 6.05 41.73
CA LYS A 191 9.31 6.10 42.36
C LYS A 191 8.21 6.39 41.32
N PHE A 192 8.48 7.29 40.36
CA PHE A 192 7.53 7.58 39.27
C PHE A 192 7.36 6.38 38.35
N VAL A 193 8.44 5.70 37.98
CA VAL A 193 8.38 4.45 37.20
C VAL A 193 7.58 3.38 37.95
N GLN A 194 7.81 3.21 39.25
CA GLN A 194 7.08 2.24 40.07
C GLN A 194 5.59 2.59 40.16
N ALA A 195 5.24 3.86 40.34
CA ALA A 195 3.85 4.31 40.37
C ALA A 195 3.10 4.00 39.05
N GLY A 196 3.73 4.27 37.91
CA GLY A 196 3.17 3.90 36.60
C GLY A 196 3.05 2.38 36.45
N TYR A 197 4.08 1.62 36.87
CA TYR A 197 4.03 0.16 36.82
C TYR A 197 2.85 -0.39 37.64
N ASP A 198 2.68 0.07 38.89
CA ASP A 198 1.61 -0.39 39.76
C ASP A 198 0.23 -0.06 39.20
N ALA A 199 0.04 1.13 38.64
CA ALA A 199 -1.20 1.53 37.98
C ALA A 199 -1.54 0.64 36.79
N VAL A 200 -0.56 0.32 35.92
CA VAL A 200 -0.75 -0.59 34.80
C VAL A 200 -1.19 -1.97 35.29
N LYS A 201 -0.47 -2.53 36.29
CA LYS A 201 -0.75 -3.89 36.78
C LYS A 201 -2.07 -3.98 37.54
N GLU A 202 -2.51 -2.89 38.17
CA GLU A 202 -3.83 -2.85 38.79
C GLU A 202 -4.98 -2.83 37.76
N VAL A 203 -4.84 -2.08 36.67
CA VAL A 203 -5.88 -2.05 35.63
C VAL A 203 -5.96 -3.39 34.89
N ASP A 204 -4.82 -3.95 34.53
CA ASP A 204 -4.75 -5.29 33.92
C ASP A 204 -3.31 -5.84 34.02
N SER A 205 -3.13 -6.92 34.77
CA SER A 205 -1.82 -7.54 35.00
C SER A 205 -1.18 -8.16 33.75
N THR A 206 -1.95 -8.36 32.67
CA THR A 206 -1.45 -8.89 31.41
C THR A 206 -0.72 -7.85 30.56
N MET A 207 -0.99 -6.54 30.78
CA MET A 207 -0.26 -5.47 30.10
C MET A 207 1.20 -5.47 30.52
N GLN A 208 2.12 -5.34 29.55
CA GLN A 208 3.55 -5.30 29.82
C GLN A 208 4.06 -3.84 29.90
N VAL A 209 4.80 -3.53 30.94
CA VAL A 209 5.33 -2.19 31.21
C VAL A 209 6.70 -2.02 30.56
N ILE A 210 6.85 -0.97 29.77
CA ILE A 210 8.09 -0.59 29.09
C ILE A 210 8.67 0.66 29.75
N VAL A 211 9.98 0.64 30.06
CA VAL A 211 10.77 1.85 30.30
C VAL A 211 11.57 2.15 29.04
N HIS A 212 11.37 3.34 28.50
CA HIS A 212 11.89 3.76 27.20
C HIS A 212 13.02 4.78 27.33
N LEU A 213 14.16 4.49 26.71
CA LEU A 213 15.29 5.41 26.61
C LEU A 213 15.67 5.68 25.14
N PRO A 214 16.17 6.90 24.82
CA PRO A 214 16.77 7.20 23.52
C PRO A 214 18.15 6.54 23.39
N ASP A 215 18.81 6.80 22.25
CA ASP A 215 20.22 6.43 22.02
C ASP A 215 20.50 4.92 22.22
N GLY A 216 19.66 4.05 21.62
CA GLY A 216 19.74 2.59 21.78
C GLY A 216 21.10 1.96 21.47
N HIS A 217 22.02 2.72 20.89
CA HIS A 217 23.42 2.34 20.62
C HIS A 217 24.37 2.59 21.81
N ASP A 218 23.93 3.33 22.84
CA ASP A 218 24.75 3.70 24.01
C ASP A 218 24.48 2.77 25.20
N ASN A 219 25.21 1.66 25.28
CA ASN A 219 25.08 0.70 26.38
C ASN A 219 25.38 1.31 27.76
N SER A 220 26.29 2.27 27.85
CA SER A 220 26.67 2.89 29.14
C SER A 220 25.52 3.70 29.75
N LEU A 221 24.78 4.44 28.89
CA LEU A 221 23.56 5.14 29.27
C LEU A 221 22.52 4.17 29.83
N TYR A 222 22.23 3.08 29.10
CA TYR A 222 21.23 2.10 29.51
C TYR A 222 21.57 1.44 30.85
N ARG A 223 22.82 1.00 31.00
CA ARG A 223 23.29 0.46 32.29
C ARG A 223 23.14 1.45 33.43
N SER A 224 23.55 2.69 33.22
CA SER A 224 23.46 3.72 34.27
C SER A 224 22.02 3.93 34.76
N ILE A 225 21.07 4.04 33.83
CA ILE A 225 19.66 4.27 34.18
C ILE A 225 19.02 3.03 34.79
N PHE A 226 19.14 1.87 34.17
CA PHE A 226 18.48 0.63 34.65
C PHE A 226 19.11 0.10 35.95
N ASP A 227 20.42 0.29 36.19
CA ASP A 227 21.04 0.02 37.50
C ASP A 227 20.49 0.93 38.57
N GLY A 228 20.29 2.23 38.25
CA GLY A 228 19.66 3.20 39.15
C GLY A 228 18.21 2.83 39.49
N LEU A 229 17.39 2.48 38.48
CA LEU A 229 16.02 2.03 38.70
C LEU A 229 15.96 0.77 39.56
N LYS A 230 16.76 -0.25 39.24
CA LYS A 230 16.84 -1.50 40.00
C LYS A 230 17.28 -1.28 41.45
N LYS A 231 18.30 -0.45 41.66
CA LYS A 231 18.80 -0.10 42.99
C LYS A 231 17.72 0.55 43.88
N ASN A 232 16.85 1.35 43.24
CA ASN A 232 15.77 2.07 43.93
C ASN A 232 14.42 1.33 43.88
N GLY A 233 14.40 0.05 43.50
CA GLY A 233 13.24 -0.84 43.63
C GLY A 233 12.17 -0.69 42.54
N ALA A 234 12.43 0.06 41.48
CA ALA A 234 11.49 0.16 40.35
C ALA A 234 11.44 -1.13 39.54
N LYS A 235 10.25 -1.43 38.99
CA LYS A 235 9.97 -2.59 38.18
C LYS A 235 9.63 -2.18 36.74
N TRP A 236 9.93 -3.09 35.81
CA TRP A 236 9.57 -3.00 34.40
C TRP A 236 9.55 -4.41 33.81
N ASP A 237 8.81 -4.60 32.73
CA ASP A 237 8.72 -5.90 32.02
C ASP A 237 9.58 -5.91 30.76
N ILE A 238 9.78 -4.77 30.10
CA ILE A 238 10.49 -4.63 28.82
C ILE A 238 11.38 -3.38 28.86
N ILE A 239 12.55 -3.48 28.23
CA ILE A 239 13.43 -2.33 27.95
C ILE A 239 13.15 -1.83 26.54
N GLY A 240 12.66 -0.58 26.43
CA GLY A 240 12.39 0.11 25.17
C GLY A 240 13.59 0.94 24.70
N LEU A 241 13.87 0.91 23.40
CA LEU A 241 14.99 1.62 22.79
C LEU A 241 14.52 2.50 21.61
N SER A 242 15.01 3.75 21.50
CA SER A 242 15.02 4.48 20.23
C SER A 242 16.30 4.14 19.46
N ALA A 243 16.17 3.94 18.16
CA ALA A 243 17.29 3.56 17.29
C ALA A 243 17.26 4.35 15.97
N TYR A 244 17.81 5.56 15.99
CA TYR A 244 17.84 6.47 14.85
C TYR A 244 19.27 6.66 14.31
N PRO A 245 19.63 6.05 13.16
CA PRO A 245 20.97 6.22 12.57
C PRO A 245 21.35 7.69 12.39
N ARG A 246 20.41 8.52 11.90
CA ARG A 246 20.67 9.92 11.61
C ARG A 246 21.04 10.73 12.85
N TRP A 247 20.22 10.69 13.90
CA TRP A 247 20.44 11.50 15.09
C TRP A 247 21.66 11.05 15.89
N SER A 248 22.06 9.81 15.68
CA SER A 248 23.30 9.24 16.25
C SER A 248 24.52 9.43 15.37
N HIS A 249 24.36 10.03 14.18
CA HIS A 249 25.42 10.18 13.17
C HIS A 249 26.12 8.85 12.82
N LEU A 250 25.36 7.75 12.79
CA LEU A 250 25.82 6.40 12.45
C LEU A 250 25.20 5.95 11.13
N ASP A 251 25.94 5.15 10.36
CA ASP A 251 25.35 4.40 9.27
C ASP A 251 24.44 3.27 9.82
N GLY A 252 23.51 2.78 8.97
CA GLY A 252 22.55 1.77 9.38
C GLY A 252 23.19 0.47 9.89
N SER A 253 24.30 0.02 9.30
CA SER A 253 24.99 -1.22 9.69
C SER A 253 25.64 -1.10 11.07
N THR A 254 26.31 0.04 11.31
CA THR A 254 26.92 0.37 12.60
C THR A 254 25.86 0.52 13.68
N MET A 255 24.73 1.20 13.38
CA MET A 255 23.60 1.32 14.31
C MET A 255 23.08 -0.07 14.70
N ILE A 256 22.76 -0.93 13.73
CA ILE A 256 22.28 -2.29 14.00
C ILE A 256 23.27 -3.05 14.91
N THR A 257 24.56 -2.98 14.59
CA THR A 257 25.59 -3.71 15.36
C THR A 257 25.62 -3.26 16.82
N LYS A 258 25.60 -1.95 17.05
CA LYS A 258 25.63 -1.37 18.41
C LYS A 258 24.34 -1.64 19.19
N VAL A 259 23.16 -1.46 18.54
CA VAL A 259 21.86 -1.73 19.16
C VAL A 259 21.75 -3.20 19.57
N MET A 260 22.14 -4.13 18.69
CA MET A 260 22.11 -5.57 19.03
C MET A 260 23.09 -5.94 20.13
N ALA A 261 24.27 -5.33 20.18
CA ALA A 261 25.21 -5.52 21.27
C ALA A 261 24.62 -5.02 22.61
N ASN A 262 23.99 -3.85 22.59
CA ASN A 262 23.30 -3.29 23.77
C ASN A 262 22.15 -4.20 24.22
N ILE A 263 21.26 -4.61 23.32
CA ILE A 263 20.15 -5.52 23.62
C ILE A 263 20.64 -6.81 24.28
N ASN A 264 21.69 -7.43 23.74
CA ASN A 264 22.24 -8.68 24.28
C ASN A 264 22.80 -8.49 25.71
N ASP A 265 23.48 -7.41 25.95
CA ASP A 265 23.98 -7.06 27.27
C ASP A 265 22.84 -6.83 28.28
N LEU A 266 21.83 -6.05 27.91
CA LEU A 266 20.69 -5.73 28.75
C LEU A 266 19.86 -6.99 29.09
N LYS A 267 19.58 -7.85 28.10
CA LYS A 267 18.91 -9.14 28.31
C LYS A 267 19.71 -10.02 29.27
N SER A 268 21.03 -10.08 29.12
CA SER A 268 21.90 -10.84 30.03
C SER A 268 21.90 -10.27 31.45
N ARG A 269 22.00 -8.94 31.58
CA ARG A 269 22.15 -8.25 32.88
C ARG A 269 20.86 -8.18 33.69
N TYR A 270 19.74 -7.84 33.03
CA TYR A 270 18.47 -7.59 33.71
C TYR A 270 17.48 -8.75 33.61
N LYS A 271 17.76 -9.76 32.77
CA LYS A 271 16.84 -10.87 32.46
C LYS A 271 15.49 -10.39 31.93
N THR A 272 15.51 -9.30 31.18
CA THR A 272 14.35 -8.58 30.66
C THR A 272 14.42 -8.52 29.15
N PRO A 273 13.33 -8.81 28.42
CA PRO A 273 13.29 -8.68 26.97
C PRO A 273 13.41 -7.21 26.53
N CYS A 274 13.83 -7.01 25.30
CA CYS A 274 14.00 -5.70 24.69
C CYS A 274 13.11 -5.50 23.47
N MET A 275 12.83 -4.24 23.14
CA MET A 275 12.04 -3.82 21.99
C MET A 275 12.59 -2.49 21.46
N VAL A 276 12.74 -2.35 20.14
CA VAL A 276 12.92 -1.04 19.52
C VAL A 276 11.53 -0.40 19.40
N VAL A 277 11.27 0.61 20.22
CA VAL A 277 9.96 1.27 20.30
C VAL A 277 9.89 2.54 19.46
N GLU A 278 11.04 3.02 18.98
CA GLU A 278 11.12 4.10 18.00
C GLU A 278 12.29 3.90 17.04
N THR A 279 12.03 4.11 15.76
CA THR A 279 13.02 4.25 14.71
C THR A 279 12.44 5.05 13.55
N GLY A 280 13.29 5.48 12.62
CA GLY A 280 12.90 6.19 11.41
C GLY A 280 14.09 6.44 10.50
N HIS A 281 13.80 6.80 9.25
CA HIS A 281 14.81 7.15 8.24
C HIS A 281 14.25 8.14 7.21
N TYR A 282 15.11 8.82 6.49
CA TYR A 282 14.69 9.78 5.47
C TYR A 282 13.95 9.12 4.30
N PRO A 283 12.79 9.63 3.89
CA PRO A 283 12.06 9.13 2.73
C PRO A 283 12.85 9.33 1.42
N LYS A 284 13.72 10.35 1.36
CA LYS A 284 14.61 10.58 0.19
C LYS A 284 15.69 9.51 0.04
N GLU A 285 16.01 8.79 1.10
CA GLU A 285 16.95 7.67 1.14
C GLU A 285 16.21 6.34 1.38
N ALA A 286 15.04 6.17 0.75
CA ALA A 286 14.12 5.09 1.04
C ALA A 286 14.73 3.68 0.93
N VAL A 287 15.67 3.46 0.02
CA VAL A 287 16.36 2.16 -0.12
C VAL A 287 17.33 1.94 1.04
N VAL A 288 18.09 2.96 1.44
CA VAL A 288 18.98 2.87 2.61
C VAL A 288 18.16 2.63 3.89
N GLY A 289 17.06 3.36 4.03
CA GLY A 289 16.10 3.15 5.13
C GLY A 289 15.50 1.75 5.14
N ASN A 290 15.11 1.21 3.96
CA ASN A 290 14.65 -0.17 3.84
C ASN A 290 15.72 -1.17 4.29
N GLN A 291 16.96 -1.03 3.82
CA GLN A 291 18.06 -1.92 4.20
C GLN A 291 18.34 -1.89 5.70
N TYR A 292 18.27 -0.71 6.30
CA TYR A 292 18.41 -0.55 7.74
C TYR A 292 17.26 -1.25 8.49
N LEU A 293 16.02 -0.93 8.16
CA LEU A 293 14.83 -1.46 8.85
C LEU A 293 14.74 -2.99 8.73
N VAL A 294 14.90 -3.53 7.51
CA VAL A 294 14.85 -4.99 7.33
C VAL A 294 16.00 -5.66 8.05
N GLY A 295 17.18 -5.02 8.07
CA GLY A 295 18.36 -5.56 8.76
C GLY A 295 18.24 -5.58 10.28
N VAL A 296 17.67 -4.53 10.90
CA VAL A 296 17.45 -4.51 12.35
C VAL A 296 16.37 -5.50 12.74
N MET A 297 15.23 -5.53 12.04
CA MET A 297 14.15 -6.48 12.32
C MET A 297 14.57 -7.93 12.15
N ASP A 298 15.29 -8.28 11.09
CA ASP A 298 15.80 -9.64 10.88
C ASP A 298 16.69 -10.11 12.03
N ARG A 299 17.60 -9.25 12.50
CA ARG A 299 18.46 -9.59 13.64
C ARG A 299 17.69 -9.71 14.95
N MET A 300 16.73 -8.81 15.20
CA MET A 300 15.88 -8.84 16.39
C MET A 300 15.01 -10.11 16.42
N ILE A 301 14.39 -10.48 15.28
CA ILE A 301 13.60 -11.70 15.16
C ILE A 301 14.47 -12.94 15.49
N LYS A 302 15.65 -13.03 14.88
CA LYS A 302 16.60 -14.14 15.12
C LYS A 302 17.09 -14.19 16.57
N ASN A 303 17.13 -13.05 17.25
CA ASN A 303 17.54 -12.92 18.66
C ASN A 303 16.39 -13.18 19.66
N GLY A 304 15.16 -13.34 19.18
CA GLY A 304 13.97 -13.50 20.02
C GLY A 304 13.58 -12.21 20.75
N ASP A 305 13.79 -11.03 20.14
CA ASP A 305 13.34 -9.75 20.65
C ASP A 305 11.89 -9.48 20.24
N LEU A 306 11.23 -8.51 20.92
CA LEU A 306 9.78 -8.42 20.89
C LEU A 306 9.19 -7.62 19.72
N GLY A 307 9.93 -6.67 19.14
CA GLY A 307 9.37 -5.85 18.08
C GLY A 307 10.19 -4.62 17.71
N CYS A 308 9.77 -3.98 16.60
CA CYS A 308 10.35 -2.75 16.09
C CYS A 308 9.23 -1.83 15.61
N PHE A 309 9.18 -0.59 16.12
CA PHE A 309 8.18 0.42 15.80
C PHE A 309 8.83 1.57 15.01
N TYR A 310 8.25 1.89 13.86
CA TYR A 310 8.57 3.10 13.11
C TYR A 310 7.78 4.28 13.69
N TRP A 311 8.45 5.41 13.97
CA TRP A 311 7.79 6.58 14.50
C TRP A 311 7.22 7.45 13.38
N GLU A 312 5.89 7.62 13.38
CA GLU A 312 5.09 8.43 12.44
C GLU A 312 5.46 8.17 10.95
N PRO A 313 5.41 6.91 10.47
CA PRO A 313 5.79 6.60 9.09
C PRO A 313 4.91 7.32 8.06
N GLU A 314 3.65 7.56 8.37
CA GLU A 314 2.65 8.21 7.51
C GLU A 314 2.78 9.74 7.46
N SER A 315 3.63 10.33 8.26
CA SER A 315 3.84 11.79 8.31
C SER A 315 4.37 12.34 7.01
N MET A 316 3.76 13.43 6.55
CA MET A 316 4.13 14.20 5.37
C MET A 316 4.11 15.69 5.74
N GLY A 317 5.20 16.39 5.38
CA GLY A 317 5.33 17.82 5.69
C GLY A 317 5.72 18.13 7.13
N GLY A 318 6.83 18.81 7.34
CA GLY A 318 7.30 19.22 8.67
C GLY A 318 8.08 18.18 9.47
N TYR A 319 7.85 16.89 9.26
CA TYR A 319 8.68 15.80 9.79
C TYR A 319 9.42 15.11 8.65
N ASP A 320 10.74 15.16 8.68
CA ASP A 320 11.60 14.75 7.56
C ASP A 320 12.01 13.26 7.56
N MET A 321 11.50 12.47 8.50
CA MET A 321 11.75 11.03 8.60
C MET A 321 10.50 10.16 8.49
N GLY A 322 9.41 10.68 7.91
CA GLY A 322 8.26 9.87 7.49
C GLY A 322 8.67 8.85 6.41
N ALA A 323 7.80 7.89 6.13
CA ALA A 323 8.05 6.86 5.13
C ALA A 323 7.18 7.02 3.87
N TRP A 324 6.38 8.08 3.79
CA TRP A 324 5.59 8.45 2.63
C TRP A 324 6.33 9.44 1.74
N ASP A 325 6.13 9.33 0.43
CA ASP A 325 6.58 10.31 -0.55
C ASP A 325 5.57 11.46 -0.62
N GLU A 326 6.02 12.68 -0.35
CA GLU A 326 5.15 13.86 -0.27
C GLU A 326 4.50 14.23 -1.62
N ALA A 327 5.16 13.95 -2.74
CA ALA A 327 4.65 14.29 -4.06
C ALA A 327 3.56 13.32 -4.52
N THR A 328 3.76 12.02 -4.28
CA THR A 328 2.84 10.96 -4.71
C THR A 328 1.83 10.57 -3.66
N LYS A 329 2.01 10.98 -2.40
CA LYS A 329 1.18 10.59 -1.24
C LYS A 329 1.16 9.08 -0.98
N ARG A 330 2.16 8.33 -1.48
CA ARG A 330 2.28 6.87 -1.39
C ARG A 330 3.40 6.45 -0.44
N PRO A 331 3.31 5.25 0.15
CA PRO A 331 4.43 4.70 0.91
C PRO A 331 5.64 4.49 0.00
N THR A 332 6.81 4.86 0.49
CA THR A 332 8.07 4.54 -0.19
C THR A 332 8.43 3.07 -0.01
N VAL A 333 9.42 2.58 -0.77
CA VAL A 333 9.95 1.20 -0.62
C VAL A 333 10.49 0.90 0.77
N MET A 334 10.69 1.92 1.60
CA MET A 334 11.10 1.75 3.00
C MET A 334 10.10 0.89 3.78
N MET A 335 8.80 1.05 3.50
CA MET A 335 7.75 0.29 4.16
C MET A 335 7.76 -1.21 3.79
N ASP A 336 8.38 -1.61 2.68
CA ASP A 336 8.54 -3.02 2.31
C ASP A 336 9.39 -3.81 3.30
N ALA A 337 10.18 -3.11 4.11
CA ALA A 337 10.93 -3.73 5.20
C ALA A 337 10.02 -4.50 6.17
N PHE A 338 8.81 -4.01 6.42
CA PHE A 338 7.83 -4.68 7.30
C PHE A 338 7.20 -5.92 6.67
N LEU A 339 7.39 -6.14 5.37
CA LEU A 339 7.08 -7.38 4.64
C LEU A 339 8.31 -8.31 4.54
N GLY A 340 9.43 -7.93 5.13
CA GLY A 340 10.71 -8.65 5.04
C GLY A 340 11.44 -8.47 3.71
N VAL A 341 10.98 -7.56 2.87
CA VAL A 341 11.55 -7.34 1.52
C VAL A 341 12.69 -6.35 1.60
N LYS A 342 13.87 -6.80 1.18
CA LYS A 342 15.07 -5.97 1.09
C LYS A 342 15.28 -5.46 -0.33
N HIS A 343 15.49 -4.17 -0.44
CA HIS A 343 15.81 -3.50 -1.70
C HIS A 343 17.29 -3.11 -1.78
N THR A 344 17.82 -3.07 -3.00
CA THR A 344 19.14 -2.51 -3.28
C THR A 344 19.02 -1.46 -4.37
N GLU A 345 19.74 -0.36 -4.20
CA GLU A 345 19.95 0.55 -5.33
C GLU A 345 20.91 -0.12 -6.31
N VAL A 346 20.46 -0.29 -7.54
CA VAL A 346 21.41 -0.60 -8.61
C VAL A 346 22.23 0.67 -8.86
N SER A 347 23.53 0.58 -8.65
CA SER A 347 24.46 1.65 -9.07
C SER A 347 24.34 1.82 -10.58
N TRP A 348 23.71 2.92 -11.01
CA TRP A 348 23.50 3.18 -12.42
C TRP A 348 24.48 4.23 -12.94
N MET A 349 25.14 3.93 -14.03
CA MET A 349 25.91 4.94 -14.76
C MET A 349 25.03 5.68 -15.76
N MET A 350 24.01 5.01 -16.30
CA MET A 350 23.05 5.52 -17.26
C MET A 350 21.64 4.99 -16.95
N LYS A 351 20.61 5.83 -17.13
CA LYS A 351 19.19 5.47 -17.04
C LYS A 351 18.50 5.79 -18.33
N VAL A 352 17.57 4.91 -18.73
CA VAL A 352 16.76 5.07 -19.92
C VAL A 352 15.31 4.87 -19.54
N ARG A 353 14.43 5.76 -19.96
CA ARG A 353 12.99 5.68 -19.67
C ARG A 353 12.20 6.14 -20.88
N MET A 354 11.20 5.36 -21.26
CA MET A 354 10.15 5.81 -22.21
C MET A 354 9.28 6.88 -21.51
N LEU A 355 8.99 7.96 -22.22
CA LEU A 355 8.07 9.03 -21.79
C LEU A 355 6.77 9.00 -22.58
N SER A 356 6.85 8.67 -23.88
CA SER A 356 5.72 8.55 -24.79
C SER A 356 5.93 7.34 -25.72
N PRO A 357 4.88 6.62 -26.07
CA PRO A 357 3.57 6.62 -25.40
C PRO A 357 3.69 6.15 -23.95
N THR A 358 2.79 6.58 -23.07
CA THR A 358 2.69 5.99 -21.72
C THR A 358 1.96 4.64 -21.83
N ALA A 359 2.27 3.72 -20.92
CA ALA A 359 1.63 2.42 -20.89
C ALA A 359 0.10 2.54 -20.84
N GLY A 360 -0.59 1.80 -21.71
CA GLY A 360 -2.04 1.83 -21.83
C GLY A 360 -2.62 3.03 -22.59
N LEU A 361 -1.78 3.93 -23.12
CA LEU A 361 -2.25 5.06 -23.91
C LEU A 361 -2.69 4.57 -25.30
N SER A 362 -3.76 5.17 -25.84
CA SER A 362 -4.07 5.12 -27.25
C SER A 362 -3.48 6.32 -27.98
N VAL A 363 -2.97 6.05 -29.16
CA VAL A 363 -2.51 7.05 -30.12
C VAL A 363 -3.30 6.89 -31.42
N ASP A 364 -3.56 7.98 -32.10
CA ASP A 364 -4.27 7.97 -33.36
C ASP A 364 -3.49 7.20 -34.44
N GLU A 365 -4.21 6.77 -35.50
CA GLU A 365 -3.58 6.19 -36.70
C GLU A 365 -2.63 7.20 -37.35
N GLY A 366 -1.50 6.71 -37.83
CA GLY A 366 -0.51 7.50 -38.56
C GLY A 366 0.83 7.60 -37.86
N GLU A 367 1.22 8.77 -37.48
CA GLU A 367 2.51 9.00 -36.82
C GLU A 367 2.45 8.74 -35.32
N VAL A 368 3.33 7.89 -34.82
CA VAL A 368 3.49 7.61 -33.40
C VAL A 368 4.81 8.20 -32.91
N GLU A 369 4.75 9.20 -32.03
CA GLU A 369 5.94 9.77 -31.41
C GLU A 369 6.37 8.97 -30.19
N LEU A 370 7.53 8.33 -30.29
CA LEU A 370 8.24 7.75 -29.14
C LEU A 370 9.11 8.82 -28.50
N GLN A 371 8.98 9.03 -27.21
CA GLN A 371 9.90 9.90 -26.45
C GLN A 371 10.64 9.11 -25.40
N THR A 372 11.95 9.27 -25.35
CA THR A 372 12.81 8.60 -24.37
C THR A 372 13.66 9.63 -23.63
N ARG A 373 13.67 9.54 -22.30
CA ARG A 373 14.61 10.27 -21.46
C ARG A 373 15.80 9.39 -21.11
N VAL A 374 16.99 9.88 -21.44
CA VAL A 374 18.25 9.27 -21.06
C VAL A 374 18.97 10.16 -20.06
N GLN A 375 19.38 9.61 -18.94
CA GLN A 375 20.20 10.28 -17.93
C GLN A 375 21.53 9.54 -17.79
N HIS A 376 22.63 10.28 -17.75
CA HIS A 376 23.97 9.75 -17.51
C HIS A 376 24.64 10.51 -16.36
N GLN A 377 25.35 9.81 -15.46
CA GLN A 377 26.04 10.47 -14.34
C GLN A 377 27.10 11.49 -14.79
N ARG A 378 27.67 11.31 -15.98
CA ARG A 378 28.64 12.23 -16.56
C ARG A 378 28.03 12.90 -17.78
N LYS A 379 28.29 14.21 -17.94
CA LYS A 379 27.88 14.97 -19.12
C LYS A 379 28.52 14.44 -20.40
N ASN A 380 27.85 14.59 -21.52
CA ASN A 380 28.34 14.28 -22.87
C ASN A 380 28.86 12.84 -23.04
N ARG A 381 28.19 11.86 -22.39
CA ARG A 381 28.57 10.44 -22.46
C ARG A 381 27.60 9.56 -23.21
N ILE A 382 26.43 10.06 -23.58
CA ILE A 382 25.44 9.31 -24.38
C ILE A 382 25.94 9.30 -25.83
N GLN A 383 26.05 8.13 -26.43
CA GLN A 383 26.51 7.95 -27.81
C GLN A 383 25.34 7.77 -28.78
N SER A 384 24.39 6.92 -28.45
CA SER A 384 23.23 6.63 -29.29
C SER A 384 22.05 6.09 -28.48
N VAL A 385 20.86 6.22 -29.06
CA VAL A 385 19.63 5.59 -28.55
C VAL A 385 18.95 4.85 -29.69
N GLU A 386 18.78 3.54 -29.52
CA GLU A 386 18.03 2.69 -30.44
C GLU A 386 16.58 2.58 -29.95
N PHE A 387 15.63 2.79 -30.84
CA PHE A 387 14.19 2.59 -30.60
C PHE A 387 13.73 1.27 -31.19
N HIS A 388 12.87 0.59 -30.48
CA HIS A 388 12.31 -0.70 -30.87
C HIS A 388 10.79 -0.66 -30.79
N LEU A 389 10.15 -1.27 -31.80
CA LEU A 389 8.73 -1.51 -31.86
C LEU A 389 8.48 -3.00 -32.14
N ASP A 390 7.64 -3.66 -31.36
CA ASP A 390 7.25 -5.07 -31.52
C ASP A 390 8.44 -6.01 -31.72
N LYS A 391 9.45 -5.88 -30.88
CA LYS A 391 10.70 -6.66 -30.92
C LYS A 391 11.62 -6.36 -32.13
N LYS A 392 11.25 -5.45 -33.03
CA LYS A 392 12.10 -5.02 -34.15
C LYS A 392 12.74 -3.67 -33.84
N LYS A 393 13.94 -3.47 -34.31
CA LYS A 393 14.59 -2.15 -34.27
C LYS A 393 13.87 -1.22 -35.25
N ALA A 394 13.30 -0.15 -34.71
CA ALA A 394 12.61 0.87 -35.48
C ALA A 394 13.57 1.95 -36.02
N GLY A 395 14.56 2.33 -35.22
CA GLY A 395 15.57 3.29 -35.64
C GLY A 395 16.64 3.56 -34.61
N THR A 396 17.55 4.47 -34.95
CA THR A 396 18.65 4.89 -34.06
C THR A 396 18.82 6.39 -34.13
N PHE A 397 18.83 7.01 -32.96
CA PHE A 397 19.25 8.39 -32.76
C PHE A 397 20.73 8.40 -32.37
N LYS A 398 21.56 9.23 -33.01
CA LYS A 398 22.99 9.38 -32.68
C LYS A 398 23.26 10.72 -32.02
N ALA A 399 24.22 10.75 -31.08
CA ALA A 399 24.57 11.95 -30.32
C ALA A 399 25.11 13.10 -31.20
N GLU A 400 25.67 12.79 -32.35
CA GLU A 400 26.10 13.78 -33.34
C GLU A 400 24.96 14.60 -33.93
N ASP A 401 23.74 14.09 -33.84
CA ASP A 401 22.52 14.77 -34.29
C ASP A 401 22.04 15.86 -33.29
N MET A 402 22.76 16.05 -32.18
CA MET A 402 22.43 17.05 -31.14
C MET A 402 23.59 17.98 -30.83
N SER A 403 23.33 19.28 -30.83
CA SER A 403 24.33 20.33 -30.63
C SER A 403 24.85 20.46 -29.17
N ALA A 404 24.17 19.90 -28.18
CA ALA A 404 24.66 19.83 -26.79
C ALA A 404 23.91 18.74 -26.01
N ILE A 405 24.63 17.66 -25.64
CA ILE A 405 24.08 16.62 -24.78
C ILE A 405 24.50 16.89 -23.34
N GLY A 406 23.53 17.25 -22.50
CA GLY A 406 23.72 17.35 -21.05
C GLY A 406 23.87 15.97 -20.37
N SER A 407 23.78 15.96 -19.06
CA SER A 407 23.64 14.73 -18.27
C SER A 407 22.25 14.11 -18.34
N THR A 408 21.27 14.86 -18.86
CA THR A 408 19.88 14.42 -19.07
C THR A 408 19.43 14.93 -20.43
N VAL A 409 18.91 14.05 -21.26
CA VAL A 409 18.35 14.37 -22.58
C VAL A 409 17.03 13.67 -22.80
N THR A 410 16.07 14.36 -23.43
CA THR A 410 14.84 13.78 -23.96
C THR A 410 14.96 13.71 -25.47
N ILE A 411 14.75 12.54 -26.04
CA ILE A 411 14.92 12.25 -27.45
C ILE A 411 13.58 11.81 -28.01
N PRO A 412 13.00 12.59 -28.94
CA PRO A 412 11.82 12.17 -29.71
C PRO A 412 12.24 11.30 -30.89
N PHE A 413 11.36 10.38 -31.28
CA PHE A 413 11.54 9.56 -32.46
C PHE A 413 10.16 9.24 -33.06
N VAL A 414 9.91 9.67 -34.28
CA VAL A 414 8.62 9.48 -34.94
C VAL A 414 8.66 8.18 -35.75
N LEU A 415 7.60 7.39 -35.59
CA LEU A 415 7.31 6.19 -36.37
C LEU A 415 6.17 6.51 -37.33
N GLU A 416 6.37 6.23 -38.61
CA GLU A 416 5.35 6.35 -39.64
C GLU A 416 4.66 5.01 -39.87
N ASP A 417 3.40 5.03 -40.30
CA ASP A 417 2.62 3.86 -40.71
C ASP A 417 2.57 2.72 -39.67
N VAL A 418 2.46 3.05 -38.39
CA VAL A 418 2.26 2.03 -37.33
C VAL A 418 0.86 1.43 -37.48
N PRO A 419 0.73 0.09 -37.70
CA PRO A 419 -0.55 -0.55 -37.89
C PRO A 419 -1.51 -0.36 -36.71
N LEU A 420 -2.81 -0.48 -36.98
CA LEU A 420 -3.81 -0.57 -35.94
C LEU A 420 -3.56 -1.79 -35.06
N GLY A 421 -3.65 -1.61 -33.73
CA GLY A 421 -3.56 -2.71 -32.80
C GLY A 421 -2.69 -2.40 -31.57
N VAL A 422 -2.40 -3.44 -30.82
CA VAL A 422 -1.55 -3.38 -29.63
C VAL A 422 -0.09 -3.46 -30.02
N HIS A 423 0.70 -2.52 -29.54
CA HIS A 423 2.13 -2.42 -29.83
C HIS A 423 2.94 -2.33 -28.55
N THR A 424 4.19 -2.78 -28.65
CA THR A 424 5.18 -2.62 -27.58
C THR A 424 6.35 -1.78 -28.06
N ALA A 425 6.78 -0.81 -27.24
CA ALA A 425 7.96 -0.01 -27.53
C ALA A 425 8.93 0.03 -26.35
N TRP A 426 10.22 0.08 -26.66
CA TRP A 426 11.30 0.26 -25.72
C TRP A 426 12.51 0.90 -26.37
N ALA A 427 13.41 1.47 -25.58
CA ALA A 427 14.61 2.12 -26.06
C ALA A 427 15.87 1.55 -25.39
N LYS A 428 16.97 1.53 -26.15
CA LYS A 428 18.30 1.12 -25.68
C LYS A 428 19.29 2.24 -25.90
N ALA A 429 19.82 2.81 -24.84
CA ALA A 429 20.89 3.79 -24.91
C ALA A 429 22.26 3.12 -24.79
N THR A 430 23.24 3.69 -25.50
CA THR A 430 24.66 3.30 -25.47
C THR A 430 25.49 4.52 -25.13
N ASP A 431 26.42 4.39 -24.16
CA ASP A 431 27.36 5.46 -23.82
C ASP A 431 28.66 5.39 -24.67
N THR A 432 29.51 6.42 -24.56
CA THR A 432 30.80 6.50 -25.26
C THR A 432 31.80 5.43 -24.80
N SER A 433 31.55 4.76 -23.70
CA SER A 433 32.38 3.64 -23.18
C SER A 433 31.79 2.28 -23.59
N LYS A 434 30.71 2.26 -24.44
CA LYS A 434 29.98 1.08 -24.91
C LYS A 434 29.15 0.37 -23.87
N ASN A 435 28.92 0.97 -22.71
CA ASN A 435 27.93 0.46 -21.78
C ASN A 435 26.52 0.69 -22.36
N THR A 436 25.63 -0.25 -22.14
CA THR A 436 24.25 -0.17 -22.63
C THR A 436 23.27 -0.26 -21.48
N GLN A 437 22.14 0.45 -21.63
CA GLN A 437 20.99 0.37 -20.74
C GLN A 437 19.72 0.38 -21.58
N VAL A 438 18.74 -0.43 -21.20
CA VAL A 438 17.41 -0.46 -21.81
C VAL A 438 16.38 0.21 -20.93
N SER A 439 15.34 0.77 -21.55
CA SER A 439 14.14 1.24 -20.86
C SER A 439 13.25 0.06 -20.48
N ASP A 440 12.24 0.35 -19.68
CA ASP A 440 11.08 -0.52 -19.58
C ASP A 440 10.38 -0.60 -20.94
N THR A 441 9.71 -1.74 -21.19
CA THR A 441 8.83 -1.90 -22.34
C THR A 441 7.49 -1.26 -22.01
N VAL A 442 7.02 -0.36 -22.86
CA VAL A 442 5.68 0.21 -22.76
C VAL A 442 4.78 -0.46 -23.79
N THR A 443 3.57 -0.79 -23.36
CA THR A 443 2.53 -1.31 -24.25
C THR A 443 1.51 -0.22 -24.48
N PHE A 444 1.14 0.03 -25.73
CA PHE A 444 0.20 1.06 -26.14
C PHE A 444 -0.67 0.55 -27.29
N PHE A 445 -1.72 1.29 -27.61
CA PHE A 445 -2.64 0.95 -28.66
C PHE A 445 -2.63 2.02 -29.74
N VAL A 446 -2.57 1.63 -31.01
CA VAL A 446 -2.78 2.51 -32.16
C VAL A 446 -4.20 2.34 -32.66
N GLY A 447 -4.97 3.43 -32.63
CA GLY A 447 -6.40 3.46 -32.93
C GLY A 447 -7.23 4.04 -31.80
N ARG A 448 -8.56 3.91 -31.89
CA ARG A 448 -9.47 4.41 -30.84
C ARG A 448 -9.33 3.66 -29.54
N SER A 449 -9.32 4.37 -28.43
CA SER A 449 -9.20 3.78 -27.08
C SER A 449 -10.54 3.57 -26.39
N ALA A 450 -10.62 2.49 -25.61
CA ALA A 450 -11.54 2.41 -24.48
C ALA A 450 -10.91 3.11 -23.28
N LEU A 451 -11.60 4.10 -22.72
CA LEU A 451 -11.08 4.87 -21.57
C LEU A 451 -11.33 4.14 -20.27
N LEU A 452 -10.25 3.90 -19.53
CA LEU A 452 -10.31 3.66 -18.09
C LEU A 452 -10.47 5.04 -17.43
N ASP A 453 -11.66 5.33 -16.94
CA ASP A 453 -12.05 6.49 -16.14
C ASP A 453 -11.77 7.90 -16.75
N GLU A 454 -12.85 8.61 -17.07
CA GLU A 454 -12.92 10.01 -17.51
C GLU A 454 -12.31 10.41 -18.86
N GLY A 455 -13.09 10.30 -19.92
CA GLY A 455 -12.82 10.96 -21.20
C GLY A 455 -13.84 10.65 -22.30
N ILE A 456 -14.23 11.65 -23.03
CA ILE A 456 -15.16 11.60 -24.15
C ILE A 456 -14.35 11.37 -25.43
N VAL A 457 -14.72 10.33 -26.22
CA VAL A 457 -14.21 10.18 -27.59
C VAL A 457 -15.23 10.77 -28.53
N GLU A 458 -14.86 11.84 -29.24
CA GLU A 458 -15.69 12.41 -30.29
C GLU A 458 -15.49 11.69 -31.62
N ASN A 459 -16.62 11.36 -32.25
CA ASN A 459 -16.90 11.02 -33.64
C ASN A 459 -15.77 10.41 -34.52
N GLY A 460 -15.87 9.14 -34.82
CA GLY A 460 -15.17 8.49 -35.90
C GLY A 460 -16.12 7.76 -36.86
N GLU A 461 -15.85 7.84 -38.13
CA GLU A 461 -16.61 7.18 -39.19
C GLU A 461 -16.55 5.65 -39.10
N GLN A 462 -17.72 4.99 -39.18
CA GLN A 462 -17.83 3.55 -39.29
C GLN A 462 -17.32 3.09 -40.67
N LYS A 463 -16.15 2.50 -40.73
CA LYS A 463 -15.72 1.72 -41.88
C LYS A 463 -15.88 0.22 -41.60
N GLY A 464 -16.82 -0.43 -42.29
CA GLY A 464 -16.86 -1.88 -42.34
C GLY A 464 -17.63 -2.64 -41.27
N GLY A 465 -18.44 -1.96 -40.40
CA GLY A 465 -19.25 -2.65 -39.41
C GLY A 465 -18.43 -3.29 -38.25
N ILE A 466 -17.26 -2.79 -37.99
CA ILE A 466 -16.40 -3.20 -36.87
C ILE A 466 -15.90 -1.95 -36.17
N GLU A 467 -16.14 -1.89 -34.85
CA GLU A 467 -15.51 -0.92 -33.94
C GLU A 467 -14.43 -1.62 -33.11
N ARG A 468 -13.30 -0.94 -32.86
CA ARG A 468 -12.15 -1.48 -32.17
C ARG A 468 -11.66 -0.53 -31.09
N TRP A 469 -11.30 -1.10 -29.93
CA TRP A 469 -10.73 -0.35 -28.80
C TRP A 469 -9.54 -1.09 -28.23
N GLY A 470 -8.47 -0.37 -27.95
CA GLY A 470 -7.39 -0.84 -27.10
C GLY A 470 -7.75 -0.68 -25.63
N MET A 471 -7.48 -1.69 -24.83
CA MET A 471 -7.75 -1.70 -23.42
C MET A 471 -6.54 -2.25 -22.69
N ALA A 472 -6.02 -1.51 -21.71
CA ALA A 472 -4.96 -1.99 -20.83
C ALA A 472 -5.52 -2.17 -19.42
N VAL A 473 -5.35 -3.37 -18.86
CA VAL A 473 -5.76 -3.67 -17.49
C VAL A 473 -4.55 -4.08 -16.65
N THR A 474 -4.55 -3.64 -15.40
CA THR A 474 -3.46 -3.91 -14.44
C THR A 474 -3.60 -5.25 -13.74
N GLU A 475 -4.81 -5.80 -13.71
CA GLU A 475 -5.14 -7.05 -13.02
C GLU A 475 -6.07 -7.91 -13.90
N ALA A 476 -5.89 -9.22 -13.81
CA ALA A 476 -6.87 -10.16 -14.34
C ALA A 476 -8.14 -10.08 -13.49
N GLY A 477 -9.33 -10.14 -14.09
CA GLY A 477 -10.55 -10.03 -13.31
C GLY A 477 -11.79 -9.79 -14.13
N ALA A 478 -12.88 -9.50 -13.41
CA ALA A 478 -14.15 -9.09 -14.02
C ALA A 478 -14.15 -7.58 -14.24
N TYR A 479 -14.59 -7.17 -15.43
CA TYR A 479 -14.69 -5.77 -15.83
C TYR A 479 -16.06 -5.47 -16.39
N ARG A 480 -16.58 -4.27 -16.13
CA ARG A 480 -17.80 -3.76 -16.73
C ARG A 480 -17.49 -2.83 -17.89
N LEU A 481 -18.01 -3.14 -19.06
CA LEU A 481 -18.02 -2.29 -20.23
C LEU A 481 -19.32 -1.48 -20.23
N VAL A 482 -19.25 -0.16 -20.41
CA VAL A 482 -20.42 0.71 -20.54
C VAL A 482 -20.35 1.43 -21.88
N PHE A 483 -21.22 1.04 -22.79
CA PHE A 483 -21.37 1.70 -24.10
C PHE A 483 -22.39 2.83 -23.98
N GLN A 484 -22.02 4.03 -24.40
CA GLN A 484 -22.96 5.09 -24.72
C GLN A 484 -23.19 5.07 -26.24
N TYR A 485 -24.42 5.02 -26.67
CA TYR A 485 -24.72 4.82 -28.08
C TYR A 485 -26.03 5.48 -28.53
N GLY A 486 -26.10 5.81 -29.84
CA GLY A 486 -27.34 6.16 -30.55
C GLY A 486 -27.64 5.14 -31.63
N SER A 487 -28.88 4.64 -31.69
CA SER A 487 -29.31 3.71 -32.74
C SER A 487 -30.70 4.05 -33.26
N PRO A 488 -30.87 4.22 -34.58
CA PRO A 488 -32.17 4.48 -35.20
C PRO A 488 -33.08 3.23 -35.28
N ALA A 489 -32.50 2.05 -35.03
CA ALA A 489 -33.18 0.75 -35.09
C ALA A 489 -32.49 -0.24 -34.13
N LEU A 490 -33.13 -1.40 -33.90
CA LEU A 490 -32.48 -2.53 -33.23
C LEU A 490 -31.27 -2.98 -34.06
N ARG A 491 -30.09 -3.04 -33.45
CA ARG A 491 -28.83 -3.44 -34.08
C ARG A 491 -28.11 -4.48 -33.25
N GLY A 492 -27.51 -5.47 -33.90
CA GLY A 492 -26.75 -6.52 -33.27
C GLY A 492 -25.26 -6.39 -33.50
N GLY A 493 -24.48 -6.66 -32.45
CA GLY A 493 -23.03 -6.77 -32.52
C GLY A 493 -22.52 -8.04 -31.83
N GLU A 494 -21.40 -8.54 -32.27
CA GLU A 494 -20.62 -9.58 -31.61
C GLU A 494 -19.42 -8.92 -30.94
N LEU A 495 -19.33 -9.03 -29.62
CA LEU A 495 -18.20 -8.54 -28.85
C LEU A 495 -17.09 -9.60 -28.83
N ARG A 496 -15.88 -9.19 -29.18
CA ARG A 496 -14.68 -10.05 -29.19
C ARG A 496 -13.59 -9.43 -28.32
N LEU A 497 -12.83 -10.28 -27.64
CA LEU A 497 -11.62 -9.92 -26.91
C LEU A 497 -10.44 -10.66 -27.51
N ASN A 498 -9.43 -9.93 -27.99
CA ASN A 498 -8.24 -10.48 -28.66
C ASN A 498 -8.58 -11.43 -29.86
N GLY A 499 -9.70 -11.16 -30.55
CA GLY A 499 -10.21 -11.97 -31.63
C GLY A 499 -11.22 -13.06 -31.27
N ASP A 500 -11.26 -13.45 -29.96
CA ASP A 500 -12.20 -14.48 -29.49
C ASP A 500 -13.57 -13.88 -29.18
N SER A 501 -14.64 -14.53 -29.65
CA SER A 501 -16.02 -14.12 -29.40
C SER A 501 -16.37 -14.32 -27.91
N ILE A 502 -16.76 -13.23 -27.22
CA ILE A 502 -17.15 -13.27 -25.80
C ILE A 502 -18.65 -13.09 -25.60
N SER A 503 -19.35 -12.34 -26.45
CA SER A 503 -20.80 -12.13 -26.32
C SER A 503 -21.44 -11.58 -27.59
N LYS A 504 -22.74 -11.81 -27.75
CA LYS A 504 -23.58 -11.12 -28.75
C LYS A 504 -24.42 -10.05 -28.05
N ILE A 505 -24.37 -8.85 -28.57
CA ILE A 505 -24.99 -7.66 -27.98
C ILE A 505 -26.13 -7.18 -28.90
N LEU A 506 -27.25 -6.78 -28.30
CA LEU A 506 -28.35 -6.13 -29.01
C LEU A 506 -28.52 -4.70 -28.48
N PHE A 507 -28.36 -3.73 -29.35
CA PHE A 507 -28.58 -2.31 -29.06
C PHE A 507 -30.01 -1.94 -29.49
N GLN A 508 -30.80 -1.49 -28.54
CA GLN A 508 -32.19 -1.08 -28.75
C GLN A 508 -32.23 0.24 -29.53
N LYS A 509 -33.34 0.49 -30.21
CA LYS A 509 -33.59 1.79 -30.86
C LYS A 509 -33.64 2.87 -29.77
N ASN A 510 -32.69 3.80 -29.80
CA ASN A 510 -32.62 4.97 -28.92
C ASN A 510 -31.73 6.05 -29.53
N ALA A 511 -32.02 7.31 -29.25
CA ALA A 511 -31.21 8.42 -29.74
C ALA A 511 -29.93 8.61 -28.90
N ASP A 512 -30.00 8.30 -27.58
CA ASP A 512 -28.88 8.35 -26.65
C ASP A 512 -29.17 7.38 -25.48
N ALA A 513 -28.44 6.29 -25.41
CA ALA A 513 -28.62 5.27 -24.40
C ALA A 513 -27.29 4.75 -23.89
N HIS A 514 -27.33 4.19 -22.68
CA HIS A 514 -26.21 3.48 -22.09
C HIS A 514 -26.56 2.00 -21.99
N GLN A 515 -25.58 1.14 -22.30
CA GLN A 515 -25.71 -0.30 -22.14
C GLN A 515 -24.41 -0.86 -21.57
N SER A 516 -24.54 -1.69 -20.53
CA SER A 516 -23.37 -2.28 -19.86
C SER A 516 -23.31 -3.79 -20.03
N PHE A 517 -22.07 -4.30 -20.09
CA PHE A 517 -21.74 -5.72 -20.18
C PHE A 517 -20.58 -6.03 -19.26
N ASP A 518 -20.66 -7.16 -18.58
CA ASP A 518 -19.56 -7.63 -17.75
C ASP A 518 -18.76 -8.68 -18.54
N ILE A 519 -17.45 -8.54 -18.54
CA ILE A 519 -16.51 -9.44 -19.19
C ILE A 519 -15.46 -9.91 -18.22
N VAL A 520 -14.80 -11.03 -18.53
CA VAL A 520 -13.64 -11.51 -17.78
C VAL A 520 -12.40 -11.32 -18.63
N ILE A 521 -11.39 -10.67 -18.07
CA ILE A 521 -10.09 -10.51 -18.67
C ILE A 521 -9.14 -11.47 -17.96
N PRO A 522 -8.61 -12.49 -18.66
CA PRO A 522 -7.93 -13.62 -18.03
C PRO A 522 -6.54 -13.28 -17.50
N GLU A 523 -5.91 -12.22 -17.99
CA GLU A 523 -4.55 -11.83 -17.63
C GLU A 523 -4.37 -10.31 -17.67
N PRO A 524 -3.46 -9.74 -16.86
CA PRO A 524 -3.09 -8.33 -16.97
C PRO A 524 -2.42 -8.04 -18.32
N GLY A 525 -2.58 -6.83 -18.81
CA GLY A 525 -1.92 -6.39 -20.04
C GLY A 525 -2.85 -5.64 -20.98
N SER A 526 -2.44 -5.54 -22.23
CA SER A 526 -3.18 -4.87 -23.27
C SER A 526 -4.01 -5.86 -24.07
N HIS A 527 -5.27 -5.49 -24.27
CA HIS A 527 -6.26 -6.31 -24.97
C HIS A 527 -6.92 -5.53 -26.08
N LEU A 528 -7.25 -6.21 -27.15
CA LEU A 528 -8.05 -5.68 -28.24
C LEU A 528 -9.52 -6.08 -28.02
N LEU A 529 -10.38 -5.08 -27.84
CA LEU A 529 -11.82 -5.26 -27.79
C LEU A 529 -12.42 -4.89 -29.15
N GLU A 530 -13.21 -5.76 -29.73
CA GLU A 530 -13.87 -5.52 -31.01
C GLU A 530 -15.38 -5.71 -30.86
N LEU A 531 -16.15 -4.84 -31.50
CA LEU A 531 -17.59 -4.98 -31.70
C LEU A 531 -17.84 -5.15 -33.20
N VAL A 532 -18.27 -6.32 -33.61
CA VAL A 532 -18.48 -6.69 -35.02
C VAL A 532 -19.96 -6.73 -35.33
N ALA A 533 -20.41 -6.03 -36.35
CA ALA A 533 -21.83 -6.05 -36.76
C ALA A 533 -22.29 -7.48 -37.11
N THR A 534 -23.42 -7.90 -36.57
CA THR A 534 -24.04 -9.20 -36.88
C THR A 534 -25.10 -9.11 -37.98
N SER A 535 -25.31 -7.92 -38.53
CA SER A 535 -26.28 -7.68 -39.61
C SER A 535 -25.78 -6.66 -40.62
N THR A 536 -26.35 -6.63 -41.78
CA THR A 536 -26.05 -5.68 -42.88
C THR A 536 -26.43 -4.22 -42.55
N THR A 537 -27.20 -4.00 -41.49
CA THR A 537 -27.59 -2.66 -41.02
C THR A 537 -26.47 -1.97 -40.20
N GLY A 538 -25.38 -2.67 -39.97
CA GLY A 538 -24.20 -2.16 -39.25
C GLY A 538 -24.40 -2.04 -37.75
N LEU A 539 -23.43 -1.40 -37.06
CA LEU A 539 -23.44 -1.13 -35.66
C LEU A 539 -24.25 0.16 -35.33
N PRO A 540 -24.69 0.35 -34.08
CA PRO A 540 -25.12 1.67 -33.59
C PRO A 540 -23.95 2.66 -33.65
N LEU A 541 -24.25 3.95 -33.59
CA LEU A 541 -23.25 4.97 -33.36
C LEU A 541 -22.78 4.87 -31.88
N ILE A 542 -21.60 4.37 -31.63
CA ILE A 542 -21.00 4.35 -30.29
C ILE A 542 -20.32 5.68 -30.05
N SER A 543 -20.83 6.46 -29.10
CA SER A 543 -20.27 7.75 -28.72
C SER A 543 -19.16 7.62 -27.68
N SER A 544 -19.27 6.66 -26.77
CA SER A 544 -18.19 6.33 -25.83
C SER A 544 -18.26 4.88 -25.35
N LEU A 545 -17.10 4.36 -24.92
CA LEU A 545 -16.97 3.12 -24.18
C LEU A 545 -16.16 3.40 -22.91
N ARG A 546 -16.71 3.01 -21.76
CA ARG A 546 -16.02 3.06 -20.46
C ARG A 546 -15.82 1.65 -19.92
N VAL A 547 -14.71 1.43 -19.22
CA VAL A 547 -14.34 0.14 -18.63
C VAL A 547 -14.08 0.32 -17.16
N PHE A 548 -14.76 -0.46 -16.31
CA PHE A 548 -14.65 -0.38 -14.85
C PHE A 548 -14.24 -1.75 -14.31
N PRO A 549 -13.21 -1.85 -13.44
CA PRO A 549 -12.95 -3.06 -12.69
C PRO A 549 -14.11 -3.35 -11.72
N LEU A 550 -14.52 -4.62 -11.62
CA LEU A 550 -15.49 -5.08 -10.65
C LEU A 550 -14.73 -5.63 -9.43
N GLU A 551 -14.52 -4.81 -8.41
CA GLU A 551 -13.75 -5.17 -7.22
C GLU A 551 -14.41 -6.27 -6.39
N GLY A 552 -13.61 -7.20 -5.86
CA GLY A 552 -13.99 -8.16 -4.83
C GLY A 552 -14.64 -9.46 -5.29
N GLN A 553 -14.54 -9.83 -6.59
CA GLN A 553 -15.12 -11.06 -7.11
C GLN A 553 -14.06 -12.11 -7.45
N ALA A 554 -14.30 -13.36 -6.98
CA ALA A 554 -13.56 -14.51 -7.50
C ALA A 554 -13.82 -14.63 -9.02
N LEU A 555 -12.74 -14.80 -9.80
CA LEU A 555 -12.84 -15.07 -11.22
C LEU A 555 -13.76 -16.29 -11.47
N PRO A 556 -14.80 -16.21 -12.33
CA PRO A 556 -15.47 -17.40 -12.81
C PRO A 556 -14.43 -18.27 -13.52
N THR A 557 -14.43 -19.56 -13.27
CA THR A 557 -13.53 -20.49 -13.96
C THR A 557 -13.93 -20.63 -15.42
N ALA A 558 -12.99 -21.01 -16.30
CA ALA A 558 -13.27 -21.21 -17.74
C ALA A 558 -14.44 -22.20 -17.99
N ALA A 559 -14.76 -23.07 -17.02
CA ALA A 559 -15.93 -23.95 -17.04
C ALA A 559 -17.27 -23.19 -16.88
N ASP A 560 -17.25 -21.98 -16.31
CA ASP A 560 -18.45 -21.17 -16.07
C ASP A 560 -18.85 -20.32 -17.30
N VAL A 561 -17.96 -20.16 -18.28
CA VAL A 561 -18.13 -19.25 -19.44
C VAL A 561 -18.51 -19.98 -20.74
N THR A 562 -18.32 -21.30 -20.82
CA THR A 562 -18.65 -22.09 -22.00
C THR A 562 -20.08 -22.59 -21.98
N GLY A 563 -21.02 -21.83 -22.53
CA GLY A 563 -22.39 -22.34 -22.65
C GLY A 563 -23.47 -21.37 -23.10
N VAL A 564 -23.24 -20.52 -24.09
CA VAL A 564 -24.31 -19.81 -24.79
C VAL A 564 -24.45 -20.34 -26.19
N GLY A 565 -24.91 -21.55 -26.28
CA GLY A 565 -25.40 -22.16 -27.53
C GLY A 565 -26.92 -22.03 -27.64
N SER A 566 -27.37 -21.48 -28.73
CA SER A 566 -28.72 -21.11 -29.11
C SER A 566 -29.80 -22.21 -29.00
N ARG A 567 -30.99 -21.77 -28.62
CA ARG A 567 -32.36 -22.32 -28.67
C ARG A 567 -32.88 -22.97 -27.41
N PHE A 568 -33.85 -22.24 -26.83
CA PHE A 568 -34.53 -22.59 -25.60
C PHE A 568 -36.01 -22.85 -25.89
N GLY A 569 -36.54 -23.94 -25.34
CA GLY A 569 -37.97 -24.26 -25.38
C GLY A 569 -38.64 -23.77 -24.09
N GLU A 570 -39.86 -23.37 -24.20
CA GLU A 570 -40.72 -22.81 -23.16
C GLU A 570 -40.96 -23.81 -22.03
N ASP A 571 -40.42 -23.54 -20.82
CA ASP A 571 -40.87 -24.10 -19.56
C ASP A 571 -41.10 -22.90 -18.60
N GLU A 572 -42.36 -22.43 -18.56
CA GLU A 572 -42.74 -21.21 -17.84
C GLU A 572 -42.76 -21.32 -16.30
N ASP A 573 -42.59 -22.50 -15.72
CA ASP A 573 -42.78 -22.76 -14.29
C ASP A 573 -41.49 -23.00 -13.47
N VAL A 574 -40.32 -22.74 -14.03
CA VAL A 574 -39.05 -22.95 -13.29
C VAL A 574 -38.75 -21.77 -12.40
N MET A 575 -38.71 -22.02 -11.08
CA MET A 575 -38.28 -21.03 -10.09
C MET A 575 -36.77 -20.84 -10.13
N MET A 576 -36.33 -19.59 -10.10
CA MET A 576 -34.94 -19.20 -10.14
C MET A 576 -34.56 -18.42 -8.89
N ASP A 577 -33.42 -18.72 -8.33
CA ASP A 577 -32.82 -17.95 -7.24
C ASP A 577 -31.99 -16.81 -7.83
N VAL A 578 -32.28 -15.58 -7.40
CA VAL A 578 -31.60 -14.36 -7.81
C VAL A 578 -30.69 -13.89 -6.67
N TYR A 579 -29.40 -13.83 -6.95
CA TYR A 579 -28.39 -13.43 -5.96
C TYR A 579 -27.72 -12.11 -6.38
N THR A 580 -27.26 -11.31 -5.40
CA THR A 580 -26.27 -10.27 -5.67
C THR A 580 -24.97 -10.94 -6.16
N LEU A 581 -24.12 -10.19 -6.81
CA LEU A 581 -22.78 -10.69 -7.18
C LEU A 581 -21.94 -11.14 -5.96
N GLY A 582 -22.23 -10.62 -4.78
CA GLY A 582 -21.66 -11.07 -3.49
C GLY A 582 -22.27 -12.35 -2.93
N GLY A 583 -23.14 -13.06 -3.68
CA GLY A 583 -23.72 -14.35 -3.28
C GLY A 583 -24.89 -14.27 -2.30
N VAL A 584 -25.44 -13.08 -2.04
CA VAL A 584 -26.62 -12.92 -1.18
C VAL A 584 -27.90 -13.16 -1.99
N LEU A 585 -28.76 -14.09 -1.57
CA LEU A 585 -30.07 -14.34 -2.18
C LEU A 585 -30.95 -13.09 -2.05
N VAL A 586 -31.34 -12.49 -3.16
CA VAL A 586 -32.16 -11.28 -3.19
C VAL A 586 -33.63 -11.61 -3.30
N ARG A 587 -33.98 -12.57 -4.18
CA ARG A 587 -35.34 -13.07 -4.36
C ARG A 587 -35.37 -14.40 -5.10
N GLN A 588 -36.54 -15.00 -5.11
CA GLN A 588 -36.93 -16.12 -5.98
C GLN A 588 -38.01 -15.64 -6.93
N ALA A 589 -37.91 -16.00 -8.19
CA ALA A 589 -38.90 -15.61 -9.18
C ALA A 589 -39.03 -16.68 -10.29
N PRO A 590 -40.20 -16.85 -10.91
CA PRO A 590 -40.36 -17.70 -12.09
C PRO A 590 -39.50 -17.21 -13.24
N LEU A 591 -39.04 -18.14 -14.06
CA LEU A 591 -38.18 -17.84 -15.21
C LEU A 591 -38.84 -16.82 -16.17
N SER A 592 -40.15 -16.93 -16.37
CA SER A 592 -40.96 -16.01 -17.18
C SER A 592 -40.90 -14.55 -16.71
N GLN A 593 -40.75 -14.31 -15.40
CA GLN A 593 -40.65 -12.96 -14.82
C GLN A 593 -39.26 -12.37 -14.90
N LEU A 594 -38.26 -13.16 -15.26
CA LEU A 594 -36.87 -12.72 -15.33
C LEU A 594 -36.44 -12.27 -16.75
N GLY A 595 -37.34 -12.46 -17.74
CA GLY A 595 -37.06 -12.10 -19.14
C GLY A 595 -35.91 -12.89 -19.76
N ILE A 596 -35.62 -14.08 -19.24
CA ILE A 596 -34.59 -14.99 -19.70
C ILE A 596 -35.18 -16.34 -20.09
N SER A 597 -34.59 -16.97 -21.11
CA SER A 597 -34.89 -18.32 -21.55
C SER A 597 -33.71 -19.25 -21.24
N LEU A 598 -33.95 -20.41 -20.62
CA LEU A 598 -32.91 -21.41 -20.31
C LEU A 598 -33.18 -22.74 -20.99
N GLY A 599 -32.16 -23.41 -21.49
CA GLY A 599 -32.28 -24.73 -22.11
C GLY A 599 -32.41 -25.88 -21.12
N ARG A 600 -33.06 -26.97 -21.56
CA ARG A 600 -33.44 -28.12 -20.72
C ARG A 600 -32.32 -28.85 -19.99
N ARG A 601 -31.03 -28.59 -20.23
CA ARG A 601 -29.90 -29.33 -19.66
C ARG A 601 -28.84 -28.50 -18.92
N SER A 602 -29.01 -27.20 -18.75
CA SER A 602 -27.96 -26.39 -18.13
C SER A 602 -28.28 -26.01 -16.69
N SER A 603 -27.38 -26.35 -15.77
CA SER A 603 -27.23 -25.71 -14.46
C SER A 603 -26.55 -24.34 -14.64
N ALA A 604 -26.95 -23.57 -15.67
CA ALA A 604 -26.28 -22.34 -16.03
C ALA A 604 -26.51 -21.25 -14.99
N VAL A 605 -25.43 -20.59 -14.62
CA VAL A 605 -25.44 -19.30 -13.91
C VAL A 605 -25.57 -18.23 -14.98
N VAL A 606 -26.62 -17.41 -14.93
CA VAL A 606 -26.83 -16.29 -15.85
C VAL A 606 -26.62 -15.01 -15.06
N VAL A 607 -25.74 -14.15 -15.54
CA VAL A 607 -25.57 -12.80 -14.98
C VAL A 607 -26.49 -11.87 -15.77
N LEU A 608 -27.46 -11.26 -15.08
CA LEU A 608 -28.37 -10.31 -15.69
C LEU A 608 -27.85 -8.89 -15.53
N PRO A 609 -27.66 -8.14 -16.61
CA PRO A 609 -27.38 -6.72 -16.52
C PRO A 609 -28.63 -5.94 -16.13
N ASN A 610 -28.54 -5.10 -15.10
CA ASN A 610 -29.47 -4.00 -14.75
C ASN A 610 -30.98 -4.35 -14.68
N TRP A 611 -31.34 -5.31 -13.84
CA TRP A 611 -32.78 -5.63 -13.74
C TRP A 611 -33.55 -4.87 -12.64
N VAL A 612 -32.88 -4.48 -11.55
CA VAL A 612 -33.48 -3.61 -10.49
C VAL A 612 -32.44 -2.64 -9.95
N GLY A 613 -32.60 -1.35 -10.22
CA GLY A 613 -31.81 -0.29 -9.59
C GLY A 613 -30.32 -0.26 -9.98
N GLY A 614 -29.93 -0.76 -11.15
CA GLY A 614 -28.54 -0.63 -11.64
C GLY A 614 -27.53 -1.65 -11.10
N THR A 615 -27.95 -2.62 -10.28
CA THR A 615 -27.07 -3.64 -9.70
C THR A 615 -27.22 -4.96 -10.48
N PRO A 616 -26.12 -5.60 -10.91
CA PRO A 616 -26.18 -6.91 -11.56
C PRO A 616 -26.46 -8.03 -10.57
N TYR A 617 -27.12 -9.09 -11.04
CA TYR A 617 -27.52 -10.24 -10.25
C TYR A 617 -27.11 -11.54 -10.90
N ILE A 618 -26.83 -12.56 -10.09
CA ILE A 618 -26.61 -13.94 -10.52
C ILE A 618 -27.92 -14.70 -10.37
N VAL A 619 -28.32 -15.43 -11.42
CA VAL A 619 -29.52 -16.24 -11.41
C VAL A 619 -29.15 -17.70 -11.51
N ARG A 620 -29.64 -18.53 -10.57
CA ARG A 620 -29.43 -19.98 -10.53
C ARG A 620 -30.77 -20.70 -10.53
N LYS A 621 -30.82 -21.85 -11.18
CA LYS A 621 -32.00 -22.71 -11.13
C LYS A 621 -32.23 -23.19 -9.70
N HIS A 622 -33.41 -22.97 -9.18
CA HIS A 622 -33.79 -23.46 -7.86
C HIS A 622 -33.74 -24.99 -7.82
N ARG A 623 -32.95 -25.58 -6.94
CA ARG A 623 -33.02 -27.01 -6.68
C ARG A 623 -34.16 -27.24 -5.69
N LEU A 624 -35.26 -27.80 -6.16
CA LEU A 624 -36.20 -28.43 -5.26
C LEU A 624 -35.49 -29.58 -4.55
N LYS A 625 -35.47 -29.56 -3.22
CA LYS A 625 -35.00 -30.67 -2.39
C LYS A 625 -36.00 -31.83 -2.47
#